data_528e7e0ab76d7370980b29ab3298b6a6
#
_entry.id   528e7e0ab76d7370980b29ab3298b6a6
#
_cell.length_a   1.000
_cell.length_b   1.000
_cell.length_c   1.000
_cell.angle_alpha   90.00
_cell.angle_beta   90.00
_cell.angle_gamma   90.00
#
_symmetry.space_group_name_H-M   'P 1'
#
loop_
_entity.id
_entity.type
_entity.pdbx_description
1 polymer ?
#
loop_
_entity_poly.entity_id
_entity_poly.type
_entity_poly.pdbx_seq_one_letter_code
_entity_poly.pdbx_strand_id
1 'polypeptide(L)'
;LALSAYRSGHAVKVWSKFPEELEAIRRDGEHKQKLPGVPIPSEITLTADLEAAISGADLVIFGIPSSFLRDTAKLAAPYLHAPMVIVNTGKGLEAGTHYTMSQILQEELPHLPIVTITGPSHAEEVARNVPTTVVAASKDLQAAEYVQKTMSSETLRLYRNSDIIGCEVGGALKNIIALSAGICDGLGCGDNTKAALMTRGCLLYTSPSPRDS
;
A
#
# COMPACT_ATOMS: atom_id res chain seq x y z
N LEU A 1 7.61 2.98 -2.59
CA LEU A 1 8.03 1.61 -2.24
C LEU A 1 9.07 1.06 -3.22
N ALA A 2 8.91 1.20 -4.56
CA ALA A 2 9.92 0.76 -5.52
C ALA A 2 11.31 1.35 -5.20
N LEU A 3 11.37 2.65 -4.91
CA LEU A 3 12.62 3.31 -4.49
C LEU A 3 13.14 2.78 -3.15
N SER A 4 12.26 2.47 -2.20
CA SER A 4 12.67 1.89 -0.91
C SER A 4 13.27 0.50 -1.10
N ALA A 5 12.63 -0.36 -1.90
CA ALA A 5 13.15 -1.68 -2.23
C ALA A 5 14.50 -1.61 -2.95
N TYR A 6 14.62 -0.72 -3.93
CA TYR A 6 15.88 -0.51 -4.65
C TYR A 6 17.03 -0.08 -3.71
N ARG A 7 16.76 0.90 -2.82
CA ARG A 7 17.75 1.37 -1.83
C ARG A 7 18.15 0.30 -0.82
N SER A 8 17.27 -0.67 -0.57
CA SER A 8 17.56 -1.87 0.25
C SER A 8 18.32 -2.97 -0.51
N GLY A 9 18.75 -2.69 -1.76
CA GLY A 9 19.58 -3.60 -2.55
C GLY A 9 18.80 -4.63 -3.37
N HIS A 10 17.49 -4.49 -3.51
CA HIS A 10 16.68 -5.39 -4.33
C HIS A 10 16.65 -4.99 -5.80
N ALA A 11 16.62 -5.97 -6.69
CA ALA A 11 16.30 -5.75 -8.10
C ALA A 11 14.82 -5.37 -8.22
N VAL A 12 14.52 -4.24 -8.87
CA VAL A 12 13.17 -3.70 -8.94
C VAL A 12 12.73 -3.54 -10.38
N LYS A 13 11.53 -4.04 -10.67
CA LYS A 13 10.82 -3.80 -11.91
C LYS A 13 9.52 -3.04 -11.61
N VAL A 14 9.20 -2.04 -12.40
CA VAL A 14 7.97 -1.26 -12.29
C VAL A 14 7.18 -1.41 -13.57
N TRP A 15 5.95 -1.90 -13.41
CA TRP A 15 5.00 -2.00 -14.49
C TRP A 15 4.01 -0.82 -14.46
N SER A 16 3.69 -0.30 -15.62
CA SER A 16 2.55 0.60 -15.82
C SER A 16 1.79 0.20 -17.08
N LYS A 17 0.46 0.29 -17.01
CA LYS A 17 -0.42 0.12 -18.17
C LYS A 17 -0.21 1.23 -19.23
N PHE A 18 0.45 2.32 -18.88
CA PHE A 18 0.62 3.51 -19.70
C PHE A 18 2.07 3.64 -20.15
N PRO A 19 2.43 3.19 -21.38
CA PRO A 19 3.80 3.25 -21.91
C PRO A 19 4.36 4.68 -21.96
N GLU A 20 3.53 5.65 -22.27
CA GLU A 20 3.90 7.08 -22.32
C GLU A 20 4.36 7.64 -20.97
N GLU A 21 3.77 7.15 -19.87
CA GLU A 21 4.21 7.50 -18.51
C GLU A 21 5.62 6.97 -18.23
N LEU A 22 5.89 5.73 -18.64
CA LEU A 22 7.21 5.11 -18.48
C LEU A 22 8.28 5.79 -19.33
N GLU A 23 7.94 6.18 -20.56
CA GLU A 23 8.86 6.94 -21.43
C GLU A 23 9.16 8.33 -20.87
N ALA A 24 8.15 9.00 -20.32
CA ALA A 24 8.35 10.29 -19.66
C ALA A 24 9.30 10.14 -18.45
N ILE A 25 9.12 9.08 -17.63
CA ILE A 25 10.02 8.81 -16.50
C ILE A 25 11.45 8.52 -16.98
N ARG A 26 11.63 7.72 -18.03
CA ARG A 26 12.97 7.44 -18.59
C ARG A 26 13.68 8.70 -19.10
N ARG A 27 12.93 9.55 -19.80
CA ARG A 27 13.47 10.80 -20.36
C ARG A 27 13.85 11.81 -19.28
N ASP A 28 12.95 11.95 -18.27
CA ASP A 28 13.05 13.02 -17.29
C ASP A 28 13.83 12.59 -16.02
N GLY A 29 14.05 11.29 -15.82
CA GLY A 29 14.68 10.73 -14.63
C GLY A 29 13.83 10.84 -13.37
N GLU A 30 12.58 11.25 -13.49
CA GLU A 30 11.62 11.43 -12.39
C GLU A 30 10.18 11.31 -12.88
N HIS A 31 9.25 11.08 -11.97
CA HIS A 31 7.81 11.15 -12.27
C HIS A 31 7.25 12.53 -11.93
N LYS A 32 7.42 13.51 -12.82
CA LYS A 32 7.09 14.92 -12.58
C LYS A 32 5.69 15.20 -12.06
N GLN A 33 4.70 14.42 -12.50
CA GLN A 33 3.31 14.65 -12.10
C GLN A 33 2.97 14.08 -10.72
N LYS A 34 3.46 12.87 -10.39
CA LYS A 34 3.07 12.16 -9.17
C LYS A 34 4.15 12.18 -8.09
N LEU A 35 5.41 12.43 -8.45
CA LEU A 35 6.54 12.39 -7.53
C LEU A 35 7.63 13.38 -7.93
N PRO A 36 7.30 14.68 -8.01
CA PRO A 36 8.24 15.71 -8.47
C PRO A 36 9.45 15.85 -7.56
N GLY A 37 10.62 16.05 -8.18
CA GLY A 37 11.89 16.26 -7.49
C GLY A 37 12.46 15.01 -6.82
N VAL A 38 11.97 13.81 -7.16
CA VAL A 38 12.52 12.54 -6.67
C VAL A 38 13.12 11.79 -7.86
N PRO A 39 14.46 11.63 -7.92
CA PRO A 39 15.11 10.91 -9.01
C PRO A 39 14.75 9.42 -8.96
N ILE A 40 14.49 8.84 -10.13
CA ILE A 40 14.26 7.41 -10.32
C ILE A 40 15.53 6.83 -10.96
N PRO A 41 16.25 5.95 -10.25
CA PRO A 41 17.46 5.31 -10.78
C PRO A 41 17.21 4.55 -12.07
N SER A 42 18.16 4.61 -13.02
CA SER A 42 18.08 3.93 -14.31
C SER A 42 18.10 2.41 -14.19
N GLU A 43 18.61 1.89 -13.08
CA GLU A 43 18.66 0.48 -12.73
C GLU A 43 17.28 -0.11 -12.38
N ILE A 44 16.31 0.73 -12.05
CA ILE A 44 14.91 0.30 -11.91
C ILE A 44 14.35 0.04 -13.31
N THR A 45 14.03 -1.21 -13.60
CA THR A 45 13.45 -1.58 -14.89
C THR A 45 12.02 -1.08 -14.99
N LEU A 46 11.75 -0.25 -16.00
CA LEU A 46 10.40 0.24 -16.31
C LEU A 46 9.86 -0.56 -17.50
N THR A 47 8.66 -1.13 -17.41
CA THR A 47 8.07 -1.92 -18.50
C THR A 47 6.55 -1.81 -18.55
N ALA A 48 5.99 -1.81 -19.77
CA ALA A 48 4.56 -1.94 -19.99
C ALA A 48 4.13 -3.41 -20.19
N ASP A 49 5.09 -4.32 -20.25
CA ASP A 49 4.86 -5.76 -20.36
C ASP A 49 4.71 -6.35 -18.95
N LEU A 50 3.51 -6.85 -18.64
CA LEU A 50 3.17 -7.38 -17.31
C LEU A 50 3.90 -8.70 -17.03
N GLU A 51 4.04 -9.57 -18.02
CA GLU A 51 4.78 -10.83 -17.89
C GLU A 51 6.25 -10.56 -17.56
N ALA A 52 6.89 -9.67 -18.33
CA ALA A 52 8.28 -9.29 -18.11
C ALA A 52 8.50 -8.64 -16.73
N ALA A 53 7.52 -7.89 -16.23
CA ALA A 53 7.57 -7.29 -14.90
C ALA A 53 7.54 -8.35 -13.79
N ILE A 54 6.69 -9.36 -13.92
CA ILE A 54 6.47 -10.40 -12.89
C ILE A 54 7.53 -11.49 -12.96
N SER A 55 8.05 -11.80 -14.14
CA SER A 55 9.02 -12.88 -14.33
C SER A 55 10.23 -12.76 -13.39
N GLY A 56 10.45 -13.82 -12.59
CA GLY A 56 11.56 -13.90 -11.64
C GLY A 56 11.39 -13.01 -10.39
N ALA A 57 10.19 -12.51 -10.12
CA ALA A 57 9.92 -11.77 -8.90
C ALA A 57 9.61 -12.73 -7.73
N ASP A 58 10.16 -12.44 -6.55
CA ASP A 58 9.80 -13.12 -5.30
C ASP A 58 8.65 -12.41 -4.60
N LEU A 59 8.50 -11.11 -4.84
CA LEU A 59 7.51 -10.24 -4.21
C LEU A 59 6.87 -9.33 -5.26
N VAL A 60 5.55 -9.34 -5.34
CA VAL A 60 4.78 -8.50 -6.27
C VAL A 60 3.91 -7.51 -5.50
N ILE A 61 4.10 -6.22 -5.73
CA ILE A 61 3.40 -5.14 -5.03
C ILE A 61 2.34 -4.52 -5.95
N PHE A 62 1.09 -4.66 -5.57
CA PHE A 62 -0.03 -3.94 -6.18
C PHE A 62 -0.14 -2.54 -5.56
N GLY A 63 0.45 -1.56 -6.26
CA GLY A 63 0.42 -0.13 -5.90
C GLY A 63 -0.53 0.66 -6.79
N ILE A 64 -1.75 0.18 -6.98
CA ILE A 64 -2.74 0.70 -7.93
C ILE A 64 -4.01 1.18 -7.20
N PRO A 65 -4.81 2.08 -7.80
CA PRO A 65 -6.08 2.48 -7.21
C PRO A 65 -7.02 1.29 -7.01
N SER A 66 -7.79 1.29 -5.91
CA SER A 66 -8.67 0.19 -5.50
C SER A 66 -9.68 -0.22 -6.59
N SER A 67 -10.17 0.75 -7.37
CA SER A 67 -11.11 0.50 -8.47
C SER A 67 -10.56 -0.36 -9.63
N PHE A 68 -9.23 -0.49 -9.74
CA PHE A 68 -8.59 -1.27 -10.79
C PHE A 68 -7.92 -2.56 -10.28
N LEU A 69 -7.99 -2.81 -8.96
CA LEU A 69 -7.26 -3.91 -8.34
C LEU A 69 -7.70 -5.27 -8.89
N ARG A 70 -9.00 -5.54 -8.91
CA ARG A 70 -9.56 -6.82 -9.39
C ARG A 70 -9.15 -7.13 -10.81
N ASP A 71 -9.37 -6.18 -11.71
CA ASP A 71 -9.04 -6.39 -13.12
C ASP A 71 -7.54 -6.59 -13.34
N THR A 72 -6.72 -5.84 -12.61
CA THR A 72 -5.27 -6.02 -12.70
C THR A 72 -4.82 -7.34 -12.09
N ALA A 73 -5.43 -7.80 -11.00
CA ALA A 73 -5.15 -9.10 -10.41
C ALA A 73 -5.49 -10.24 -11.39
N LYS A 74 -6.65 -10.17 -12.06
CA LYS A 74 -7.03 -11.12 -13.12
C LYS A 74 -6.02 -11.16 -14.27
N LEU A 75 -5.55 -10.00 -14.72
CA LEU A 75 -4.55 -9.91 -15.77
C LEU A 75 -3.20 -10.49 -15.35
N ALA A 76 -2.83 -10.33 -14.08
CA ALA A 76 -1.56 -10.81 -13.54
C ALA A 76 -1.60 -12.31 -13.18
N ALA A 77 -2.77 -12.86 -12.85
CA ALA A 77 -2.94 -14.23 -12.35
C ALA A 77 -2.20 -15.31 -13.17
N PRO A 78 -2.20 -15.29 -14.52
CA PRO A 78 -1.49 -16.31 -15.32
C PRO A 78 0.02 -16.36 -15.09
N TYR A 79 0.63 -15.27 -14.61
CA TYR A 79 2.06 -15.11 -14.40
C TYR A 79 2.50 -15.26 -12.93
N LEU A 80 1.51 -15.29 -12.01
CA LEU A 80 1.76 -15.36 -10.57
C LEU A 80 1.71 -16.81 -10.09
N HIS A 81 2.73 -17.24 -9.36
CA HIS A 81 2.86 -18.61 -8.88
C HIS A 81 3.63 -18.67 -7.55
N ALA A 82 3.47 -19.76 -6.82
CA ALA A 82 4.28 -20.01 -5.62
C ALA A 82 5.79 -20.12 -6.00
N PRO A 83 6.69 -19.60 -5.16
CA PRO A 83 6.49 -19.08 -3.81
C PRO A 83 6.29 -17.54 -3.71
N MET A 84 5.83 -16.88 -4.76
CA MET A 84 5.67 -15.42 -4.77
C MET A 84 4.77 -14.94 -3.62
N VAL A 85 5.13 -13.80 -3.01
CA VAL A 85 4.31 -13.11 -2.01
C VAL A 85 3.65 -11.89 -2.66
N ILE A 86 2.34 -11.76 -2.47
CA ILE A 86 1.57 -10.65 -3.01
C ILE A 86 1.37 -9.58 -1.95
N VAL A 87 1.73 -8.35 -2.27
CA VAL A 87 1.57 -7.21 -1.38
C VAL A 87 0.57 -6.22 -1.95
N ASN A 88 -0.43 -5.87 -1.16
CA ASN A 88 -1.34 -4.76 -1.43
C ASN A 88 -0.90 -3.51 -0.69
N THR A 89 -1.00 -2.36 -1.34
CA THR A 89 -0.82 -1.05 -0.71
C THR A 89 -1.99 -0.11 -0.98
N GLY A 90 -2.97 -0.57 -1.75
CA GLY A 90 -4.21 0.13 -2.00
C GLY A 90 -5.06 0.27 -0.72
N LYS A 91 -5.82 1.34 -0.63
CA LYS A 91 -6.71 1.62 0.49
C LYS A 91 -8.12 1.82 -0.05
N GLY A 92 -9.10 1.24 0.64
CA GLY A 92 -10.50 1.36 0.25
C GLY A 92 -11.25 0.03 0.28
N LEU A 93 -12.51 0.09 -0.15
CA LEU A 93 -13.37 -1.06 -0.32
C LEU A 93 -13.83 -1.11 -1.78
N GLU A 94 -14.08 -2.31 -2.29
CA GLU A 94 -14.63 -2.50 -3.63
C GLU A 94 -16.10 -2.06 -3.68
N ALA A 95 -16.46 -1.31 -4.69
CA ALA A 95 -17.85 -0.93 -4.91
C ALA A 95 -18.71 -2.18 -5.23
N GLY A 96 -19.85 -2.30 -4.59
CA GLY A 96 -20.82 -3.39 -4.78
C GLY A 96 -20.60 -4.58 -3.86
N THR A 97 -19.40 -5.13 -3.76
CA THR A 97 -19.10 -6.27 -2.87
C THR A 97 -18.74 -5.83 -1.46
N HIS A 98 -18.24 -4.61 -1.30
CA HIS A 98 -17.62 -4.07 -0.07
C HIS A 98 -16.39 -4.87 0.41
N TYR A 99 -15.79 -5.67 -0.45
CA TYR A 99 -14.58 -6.41 -0.13
C TYR A 99 -13.40 -5.46 0.12
N THR A 100 -12.57 -5.83 1.09
CA THR A 100 -11.27 -5.20 1.26
C THR A 100 -10.34 -5.62 0.12
N MET A 101 -9.24 -4.91 -0.05
CA MET A 101 -8.29 -5.20 -1.12
C MET A 101 -7.69 -6.60 -0.99
N SER A 102 -7.39 -7.05 0.23
CA SER A 102 -6.88 -8.41 0.46
C SER A 102 -7.92 -9.49 0.14
N GLN A 103 -9.20 -9.24 0.39
CA GLN A 103 -10.28 -10.16 0.02
C GLN A 103 -10.40 -10.31 -1.50
N ILE A 104 -10.29 -9.19 -2.25
CA ILE A 104 -10.26 -9.24 -3.71
C ILE A 104 -9.07 -10.06 -4.21
N LEU A 105 -7.87 -9.78 -3.68
CA LEU A 105 -6.68 -10.52 -4.08
C LEU A 105 -6.76 -12.00 -3.71
N GLN A 106 -7.33 -12.33 -2.55
CA GLN A 106 -7.51 -13.73 -2.13
C GLN A 106 -8.51 -14.48 -3.02
N GLU A 107 -9.53 -13.81 -3.53
CA GLU A 107 -10.49 -14.38 -4.47
C GLU A 107 -9.85 -14.65 -5.84
N GLU A 108 -9.08 -13.69 -6.36
CA GLU A 108 -8.46 -13.79 -7.69
C GLU A 108 -7.16 -14.62 -7.69
N LEU A 109 -6.48 -14.71 -6.53
CA LEU A 109 -5.19 -15.38 -6.34
C LEU A 109 -5.21 -16.33 -5.12
N PRO A 110 -6.10 -17.34 -5.10
CA PRO A 110 -6.40 -18.13 -3.89
C PRO A 110 -5.21 -18.92 -3.34
N HIS A 111 -4.20 -19.18 -4.14
CA HIS A 111 -3.05 -20.03 -3.78
C HIS A 111 -1.81 -19.24 -3.33
N LEU A 112 -1.91 -17.91 -3.27
CA LEU A 112 -0.78 -17.05 -2.94
C LEU A 112 -0.98 -16.35 -1.59
N PRO A 113 0.08 -16.18 -0.80
CA PRO A 113 0.01 -15.43 0.44
C PRO A 113 -0.18 -13.94 0.14
N ILE A 114 -1.18 -13.34 0.78
CA ILE A 114 -1.51 -11.92 0.63
C ILE A 114 -1.08 -11.17 1.90
N VAL A 115 -0.33 -10.09 1.70
CA VAL A 115 0.09 -9.16 2.74
C VAL A 115 -0.40 -7.76 2.38
N THR A 116 -1.00 -7.04 3.30
CA THR A 116 -1.33 -5.62 3.11
C THR A 116 -0.34 -4.74 3.88
N ILE A 117 0.28 -3.79 3.19
CA ILE A 117 1.05 -2.72 3.83
C ILE A 117 0.13 -1.50 3.98
N THR A 118 -0.12 -1.09 5.22
CA THR A 118 -0.96 0.07 5.54
C THR A 118 -0.35 0.90 6.66
N GLY A 119 -0.76 2.17 6.74
CA GLY A 119 -0.27 3.12 7.72
C GLY A 119 -0.15 4.53 7.15
N PRO A 120 0.35 5.49 7.93
CA PRO A 120 0.66 6.83 7.47
C PRO A 120 1.90 6.77 6.57
N SER A 121 1.69 6.76 5.26
CA SER A 121 2.77 6.57 4.26
C SER A 121 2.49 7.42 3.01
N HIS A 122 2.68 8.74 3.13
CA HIS A 122 2.68 9.62 1.97
C HIS A 122 3.82 9.24 1.04
N ALA A 123 3.50 9.09 -0.26
CA ALA A 123 4.46 8.59 -1.24
C ALA A 123 5.69 9.50 -1.36
N GLU A 124 5.48 10.81 -1.29
CA GLU A 124 6.53 11.82 -1.35
C GLU A 124 7.50 11.74 -0.14
N GLU A 125 6.96 11.54 1.05
CA GLU A 125 7.77 11.42 2.28
C GLU A 125 8.59 10.13 2.26
N VAL A 126 7.96 8.99 1.94
CA VAL A 126 8.67 7.71 1.81
C VAL A 126 9.76 7.79 0.75
N ALA A 127 9.46 8.42 -0.39
CA ALA A 127 10.42 8.55 -1.48
C ALA A 127 11.63 9.44 -1.13
N ARG A 128 11.43 10.42 -0.23
CA ARG A 128 12.47 11.32 0.29
C ARG A 128 13.15 10.79 1.54
N ASN A 129 12.91 9.52 1.92
CA ASN A 129 13.46 8.90 3.14
C ASN A 129 13.07 9.59 4.45
N VAL A 130 11.91 10.23 4.50
CA VAL A 130 11.36 10.71 5.78
C VAL A 130 10.99 9.49 6.63
N PRO A 131 11.39 9.44 7.91
CA PRO A 131 11.07 8.31 8.77
C PRO A 131 9.58 7.98 8.77
N THR A 132 9.25 6.76 8.39
CA THR A 132 7.88 6.30 8.18
C THR A 132 7.68 4.94 8.86
N THR A 133 6.54 4.78 9.51
CA THR A 133 6.14 3.52 10.14
C THR A 133 4.85 3.01 9.53
N VAL A 134 4.85 1.74 9.14
CA VAL A 134 3.68 1.07 8.56
C VAL A 134 3.51 -0.34 9.14
N VAL A 135 2.38 -0.97 8.85
CA VAL A 135 2.08 -2.34 9.26
C VAL A 135 2.04 -3.23 8.04
N ALA A 136 2.71 -4.37 8.12
CA ALA A 136 2.56 -5.50 7.21
C ALA A 136 1.59 -6.50 7.85
N ALA A 137 0.36 -6.54 7.36
CA ALA A 137 -0.70 -7.39 7.91
C ALA A 137 -0.99 -8.56 6.98
N SER A 138 -1.09 -9.76 7.55
CA SER A 138 -1.43 -10.98 6.83
C SER A 138 -1.97 -12.05 7.77
N LYS A 139 -2.85 -12.91 7.26
CA LYS A 139 -3.21 -14.18 7.93
C LYS A 139 -2.03 -15.15 7.95
N ASP A 140 -1.17 -15.08 6.94
CA ASP A 140 0.11 -15.81 6.89
C ASP A 140 1.21 -14.96 7.54
N LEU A 141 1.55 -15.29 8.78
CA LEU A 141 2.58 -14.57 9.55
C LEU A 141 3.99 -14.74 8.96
N GLN A 142 4.26 -15.82 8.24
CA GLN A 142 5.55 -16.03 7.58
C GLN A 142 5.70 -15.09 6.39
N ALA A 143 4.63 -14.92 5.60
CA ALA A 143 4.58 -13.94 4.53
C ALA A 143 4.71 -12.50 5.06
N ALA A 144 4.02 -12.18 6.16
CA ALA A 144 4.16 -10.86 6.80
C ALA A 144 5.60 -10.62 7.30
N GLU A 145 6.25 -11.64 7.85
CA GLU A 145 7.65 -11.57 8.28
C GLU A 145 8.61 -11.39 7.10
N TYR A 146 8.38 -12.13 6.02
CA TYR A 146 9.16 -11.99 4.79
C TYR A 146 9.08 -10.55 4.24
N VAL A 147 7.86 -10.01 4.11
CA VAL A 147 7.65 -8.62 3.66
C VAL A 147 8.28 -7.62 4.63
N GLN A 148 8.16 -7.83 5.94
CA GLN A 148 8.81 -6.98 6.93
C GLN A 148 10.32 -6.94 6.73
N LYS A 149 10.98 -8.10 6.60
CA LYS A 149 12.43 -8.20 6.43
C LYS A 149 12.89 -7.58 5.09
N THR A 150 12.14 -7.81 4.03
CA THR A 150 12.46 -7.33 2.67
C THR A 150 12.29 -5.82 2.54
N MET A 151 11.24 -5.26 3.14
CA MET A 151 10.87 -3.85 2.90
C MET A 151 11.32 -2.90 4.01
N SER A 152 11.74 -3.39 5.19
CA SER A 152 12.22 -2.52 6.26
C SER A 152 13.58 -1.93 5.92
N SER A 153 13.76 -0.66 6.26
CA SER A 153 15.02 0.08 6.14
C SER A 153 15.20 1.01 7.34
N GLU A 154 16.28 1.78 7.37
CA GLU A 154 16.52 2.77 8.43
C GLU A 154 15.40 3.82 8.53
N THR A 155 14.76 4.12 7.40
CA THR A 155 13.72 5.15 7.30
C THR A 155 12.31 4.60 7.11
N LEU A 156 12.15 3.32 6.76
CA LEU A 156 10.85 2.65 6.61
C LEU A 156 10.77 1.47 7.56
N ARG A 157 10.03 1.62 8.65
CA ARG A 157 9.85 0.57 9.65
C ARG A 157 8.52 -0.14 9.49
N LEU A 158 8.56 -1.46 9.32
CA LEU A 158 7.38 -2.30 9.23
C LEU A 158 7.15 -3.05 10.56
N TYR A 159 5.91 -2.99 11.07
CA TYR A 159 5.42 -3.87 12.13
C TYR A 159 4.53 -4.94 11.54
N ARG A 160 4.43 -6.09 12.20
CA ARG A 160 3.56 -7.19 11.77
C ARG A 160 2.23 -7.18 12.51
N ASN A 161 1.15 -7.60 11.82
CA ASN A 161 -0.15 -7.82 12.42
C ASN A 161 -0.83 -9.01 11.73
N SER A 162 -1.59 -9.80 12.48
CA SER A 162 -2.41 -10.90 11.95
C SER A 162 -3.81 -10.46 11.53
N ASP A 163 -4.29 -9.31 12.05
CA ASP A 163 -5.60 -8.75 11.69
C ASP A 163 -5.49 -7.91 10.42
N ILE A 164 -5.45 -8.59 9.26
CA ILE A 164 -5.38 -7.91 7.96
C ILE A 164 -6.64 -7.08 7.70
N ILE A 165 -7.83 -7.57 8.08
CA ILE A 165 -9.08 -6.88 7.81
C ILE A 165 -9.19 -5.60 8.66
N GLY A 166 -8.89 -5.67 9.95
CA GLY A 166 -8.87 -4.47 10.80
C GLY A 166 -7.87 -3.43 10.32
N CYS A 167 -6.69 -3.85 9.88
CA CYS A 167 -5.68 -2.95 9.30
C CYS A 167 -6.18 -2.26 8.01
N GLU A 168 -6.86 -2.98 7.11
CA GLU A 168 -7.40 -2.42 5.87
C GLU A 168 -8.59 -1.50 6.11
N VAL A 169 -9.53 -1.90 6.98
CA VAL A 169 -10.69 -1.08 7.35
C VAL A 169 -10.24 0.21 8.01
N GLY A 170 -9.28 0.13 8.94
CA GLY A 170 -8.66 1.31 9.55
C GLY A 170 -8.06 2.26 8.50
N GLY A 171 -7.31 1.71 7.56
CA GLY A 171 -6.75 2.48 6.44
C GLY A 171 -7.80 3.14 5.54
N ALA A 172 -8.93 2.48 5.30
CA ALA A 172 -10.03 3.00 4.49
C ALA A 172 -10.81 4.10 5.22
N LEU A 173 -11.09 3.93 6.52
CA LEU A 173 -11.92 4.84 7.31
C LEU A 173 -11.19 6.07 7.86
N LYS A 174 -9.85 6.09 7.86
CA LYS A 174 -9.08 7.23 8.40
C LYS A 174 -9.49 8.59 7.86
N ASN A 175 -10.01 8.64 6.64
CA ASN A 175 -10.42 9.89 5.99
C ASN A 175 -11.61 10.54 6.70
N ILE A 176 -12.48 9.78 7.38
CA ILE A 176 -13.57 10.29 8.19
C ILE A 176 -13.01 11.14 9.34
N ILE A 177 -11.97 10.63 10.00
CA ILE A 177 -11.31 11.36 11.10
C ILE A 177 -10.55 12.57 10.57
N ALA A 178 -9.88 12.45 9.42
CA ALA A 178 -9.20 13.57 8.78
C ALA A 178 -10.18 14.70 8.39
N LEU A 179 -11.34 14.35 7.83
CA LEU A 179 -12.40 15.31 7.49
C LEU A 179 -12.92 16.01 8.75
N SER A 180 -13.20 15.24 9.80
CA SER A 180 -13.67 15.80 11.08
C SER A 180 -12.63 16.73 11.71
N ALA A 181 -11.33 16.39 11.62
CA ALA A 181 -10.27 17.26 12.09
C ALA A 181 -10.19 18.56 11.29
N GLY A 182 -10.33 18.47 9.95
CA GLY A 182 -10.38 19.67 9.09
C GLY A 182 -11.58 20.59 9.38
N ILE A 183 -12.74 20.02 9.69
CA ILE A 183 -13.92 20.79 10.13
C ILE A 183 -13.62 21.49 11.45
N CYS A 184 -13.03 20.82 12.44
CA CYS A 184 -12.63 21.43 13.70
C CYS A 184 -11.66 22.59 13.50
N ASP A 185 -10.68 22.44 12.60
CA ASP A 185 -9.74 23.51 12.24
C ASP A 185 -10.44 24.69 11.60
N GLY A 186 -11.34 24.44 10.64
CA GLY A 186 -12.11 25.48 9.96
C GLY A 186 -13.04 26.27 10.88
N LEU A 187 -13.54 25.61 11.93
CA LEU A 187 -14.37 26.23 12.97
C LEU A 187 -13.56 26.93 14.09
N GLY A 188 -12.24 26.85 14.06
CA GLY A 188 -11.36 27.42 15.09
C GLY A 188 -11.42 26.66 16.42
N CYS A 189 -11.80 25.39 16.41
CA CYS A 189 -11.76 24.56 17.61
C CYS A 189 -10.31 24.35 18.03
N GLY A 190 -10.02 24.59 19.31
CA GLY A 190 -8.65 24.51 19.82
C GLY A 190 -8.07 23.09 19.86
N ASP A 191 -6.78 22.98 20.24
CA ASP A 191 -6.01 21.74 20.25
C ASP A 191 -6.62 20.65 21.14
N ASN A 192 -7.28 21.01 22.23
CA ASN A 192 -7.98 20.06 23.11
C ASN A 192 -9.08 19.30 22.39
N THR A 193 -9.88 20.00 21.56
CA THR A 193 -10.92 19.37 20.74
C THR A 193 -10.32 18.43 19.70
N LYS A 194 -9.22 18.86 19.08
CA LYS A 194 -8.51 18.06 18.08
C LYS A 194 -7.89 16.80 18.71
N ALA A 195 -7.25 16.92 19.87
CA ALA A 195 -6.71 15.80 20.64
C ALA A 195 -7.82 14.81 21.05
N ALA A 196 -8.97 15.31 21.53
CA ALA A 196 -10.12 14.48 21.87
C ALA A 196 -10.67 13.74 20.65
N LEU A 197 -10.79 14.41 19.49
CA LEU A 197 -11.23 13.81 18.23
C LEU A 197 -10.27 12.68 17.78
N MET A 198 -8.95 12.89 17.83
CA MET A 198 -7.97 11.88 17.47
C MET A 198 -8.04 10.68 18.42
N THR A 199 -8.13 10.91 19.73
CA THR A 199 -8.27 9.84 20.72
C THR A 199 -9.55 9.01 20.50
N ARG A 200 -10.69 9.67 20.29
CA ARG A 200 -11.96 8.97 19.99
C ARG A 200 -11.90 8.26 18.64
N GLY A 201 -11.25 8.86 17.64
CA GLY A 201 -11.01 8.23 16.35
C GLY A 201 -10.24 6.91 16.45
N CYS A 202 -9.21 6.85 17.29
CA CYS A 202 -8.49 5.62 17.58
C CYS A 202 -9.39 4.54 18.21
N LEU A 203 -10.35 4.93 19.06
CA LEU A 203 -11.30 4.00 19.69
C LEU A 203 -12.32 3.40 18.70
N LEU A 204 -12.60 4.05 17.59
CA LEU A 204 -13.50 3.49 16.55
C LEU A 204 -12.98 2.14 15.99
N TYR A 205 -11.68 1.89 16.04
CA TYR A 205 -11.07 0.64 15.57
C TYR A 205 -10.96 -0.44 16.65
N THR A 206 -11.14 -0.08 17.92
CA THR A 206 -10.89 -0.97 19.06
C THR A 206 -12.13 -1.24 19.89
N SER A 207 -13.20 -0.45 19.72
CA SER A 207 -14.45 -0.64 20.48
C SER A 207 -15.35 -1.66 19.78
N PRO A 208 -15.92 -2.62 20.52
CA PRO A 208 -16.96 -3.50 19.97
C PRO A 208 -18.12 -2.67 19.45
N SER A 209 -18.70 -3.10 18.34
CA SER A 209 -19.89 -2.47 17.77
C SER A 209 -21.03 -2.50 18.81
N PRO A 210 -21.87 -1.45 18.92
CA PRO A 210 -23.10 -1.51 19.74
C PRO A 210 -24.06 -2.65 19.34
N ARG A 211 -23.80 -3.32 18.21
CA ARG A 211 -24.56 -4.49 17.76
C ARG A 211 -24.02 -5.81 18.32
N ASP A 212 -22.84 -5.79 18.97
CA ASP A 212 -22.21 -6.96 19.55
C ASP A 212 -22.44 -7.07 21.07
N SER A 213 -23.31 -6.19 21.61
CA SER A 213 -23.74 -6.14 23.02
C SER A 213 -25.20 -6.53 23.18
#